data_a33ee343d97eacd454e9b7c6b51989ea
#
_entry.id   a33ee343d97eacd454e9b7c6b51989ea
#
_cell.length_a   1.000
_cell.length_b   1.000
_cell.length_c   1.000
_cell.angle_alpha   90.00
_cell.angle_beta   90.00
_cell.angle_gamma   90.00
#
_symmetry.space_group_name_H-M   'P 1'
#
loop_
_entity.id
_entity.type
_entity.pdbx_description
1 polymer ?
#
loop_
_entity_poly.entity_id
_entity_poly.type
_entity_poly.pdbx_seq_one_letter_code
_entity_poly.pdbx_strand_id
1 'polypeptide(L)'
;VKPTIIEKLQYPTKGSILVGTIGKSKIIDQLIASKKIDISGIKGQWESFNIQTIDGNLVVAGSDKRGTIYGIYDISEKIGVSPWYWWADAPIKKSNHLFVKDGKYVQNSPKVKYRGIFINDESPSFTGWCTARFGGVNSKMYVHLFELLLRLKANYLWPAMWSNAFNEDDPMDPI
;
A
#
# COMPACT_ATOMS: atom_id res chain seq x y z
N VAL A 1 -15.27 12.39 -4.06
CA VAL A 1 -15.68 12.36 -2.65
C VAL A 1 -14.45 12.06 -1.82
N LYS A 2 -14.10 12.91 -0.85
CA LYS A 2 -13.03 12.60 0.09
C LYS A 2 -13.58 11.63 1.13
N PRO A 3 -12.87 10.53 1.44
CA PRO A 3 -13.31 9.63 2.49
C PRO A 3 -13.26 10.32 3.86
N THR A 4 -14.25 10.07 4.70
CA THR A 4 -14.21 10.47 6.10
C THR A 4 -13.45 9.41 6.86
N ILE A 5 -12.32 9.77 7.46
CA ILE A 5 -11.54 8.88 8.32
C ILE A 5 -12.10 8.97 9.73
N ILE A 6 -12.55 7.84 10.29
CA ILE A 6 -13.07 7.73 11.64
C ILE A 6 -12.07 6.92 12.47
N GLU A 7 -11.41 7.58 13.41
CA GLU A 7 -10.43 6.93 14.29
C GLU A 7 -11.06 6.37 15.58
N LYS A 8 -12.28 6.77 15.91
CA LYS A 8 -12.97 6.31 17.11
C LYS A 8 -13.80 5.05 16.84
N LEU A 9 -13.72 4.10 17.76
CA LEU A 9 -14.56 2.90 17.82
C LEU A 9 -16.06 3.28 17.92
N GLN A 10 -16.66 3.56 16.76
CA GLN A 10 -18.10 3.43 16.59
C GLN A 10 -18.35 2.16 15.79
N TYR A 11 -19.41 1.45 16.12
CA TYR A 11 -19.83 0.30 15.30
C TYR A 11 -20.00 0.79 13.86
N PRO A 12 -19.34 0.17 12.88
CA PRO A 12 -19.36 0.66 11.51
C PRO A 12 -20.78 0.63 10.97
N THR A 13 -21.18 1.73 10.38
CA THR A 13 -22.39 1.76 9.56
C THR A 13 -22.18 0.91 8.32
N LYS A 14 -23.26 0.28 7.83
CA LYS A 14 -23.22 -0.51 6.59
C LYS A 14 -22.62 0.31 5.44
N GLY A 15 -21.72 -0.30 4.66
CA GLY A 15 -20.98 0.37 3.58
C GLY A 15 -19.63 0.95 4.01
N SER A 16 -19.15 0.64 5.20
CA SER A 16 -17.82 1.07 5.67
C SER A 16 -16.70 0.18 5.14
N ILE A 17 -15.50 0.75 5.06
CA ILE A 17 -14.26 0.00 4.82
C ILE A 17 -13.46 0.01 6.13
N LEU A 18 -13.25 -1.15 6.71
CA LEU A 18 -12.53 -1.36 7.96
C LEU A 18 -11.13 -1.87 7.64
N VAL A 19 -10.11 -1.15 8.07
CA VAL A 19 -8.71 -1.48 7.76
C VAL A 19 -7.91 -1.58 9.04
N GLY A 20 -7.09 -2.61 9.17
CA GLY A 20 -6.18 -2.68 10.30
C GLY A 20 -5.26 -3.89 10.31
N THR A 21 -4.27 -3.79 11.19
CA THR A 21 -3.28 -4.84 11.42
C THR A 21 -3.70 -5.70 12.61
N ILE A 22 -3.60 -6.99 12.49
CA ILE A 22 -3.89 -7.99 13.55
C ILE A 22 -2.99 -7.68 14.76
N GLY A 23 -3.60 -7.61 15.95
CA GLY A 23 -2.90 -7.30 17.20
C GLY A 23 -2.48 -5.84 17.37
N LYS A 24 -2.88 -4.95 16.45
CA LYS A 24 -2.62 -3.51 16.52
C LYS A 24 -3.89 -2.66 16.31
N SER A 25 -4.93 -3.23 15.74
CA SER A 25 -6.19 -2.56 15.48
C SER A 25 -7.30 -3.16 16.37
N LYS A 26 -7.80 -2.38 17.33
CA LYS A 26 -8.86 -2.81 18.24
C LYS A 26 -10.10 -3.33 17.51
N ILE A 27 -10.49 -2.69 16.40
CA ILE A 27 -11.65 -3.10 15.63
C ILE A 27 -11.43 -4.46 14.94
N ILE A 28 -10.24 -4.68 14.36
CA ILE A 28 -9.90 -5.97 13.74
C ILE A 28 -9.84 -7.06 14.81
N ASP A 29 -9.21 -6.78 15.95
CA ASP A 29 -9.07 -7.75 17.03
C ASP A 29 -10.44 -8.12 17.64
N GLN A 30 -11.39 -7.19 17.75
CA GLN A 30 -12.77 -7.46 18.14
C GLN A 30 -13.50 -8.33 17.12
N LEU A 31 -13.33 -8.07 15.82
CA LEU A 31 -13.93 -8.91 14.76
C LEU A 31 -13.38 -10.34 14.80
N ILE A 32 -12.08 -10.49 15.11
CA ILE A 32 -11.45 -11.80 15.30
C ILE A 32 -12.02 -12.51 16.53
N ALA A 33 -12.05 -11.82 17.68
CA ALA A 33 -12.55 -12.39 18.94
C ALA A 33 -14.00 -12.82 18.85
N SER A 34 -14.84 -12.06 18.12
CA SER A 34 -16.25 -12.38 17.87
C SER A 34 -16.45 -13.39 16.73
N LYS A 35 -15.37 -13.97 16.16
CA LYS A 35 -15.40 -14.91 15.04
C LYS A 35 -16.13 -14.39 13.79
N LYS A 36 -16.22 -13.07 13.64
CA LYS A 36 -16.80 -12.45 12.45
C LYS A 36 -15.87 -12.47 11.25
N ILE A 37 -14.53 -12.49 11.48
CA ILE A 37 -13.54 -12.64 10.43
C ILE A 37 -12.67 -13.87 10.66
N ASP A 38 -12.37 -14.55 9.56
CA ASP A 38 -11.44 -15.67 9.56
C ASP A 38 -10.06 -15.22 9.06
N ILE A 39 -9.07 -15.32 9.93
CA ILE A 39 -7.67 -14.95 9.67
C ILE A 39 -6.73 -16.15 9.54
N SER A 40 -7.27 -17.39 9.48
CA SER A 40 -6.46 -18.63 9.50
C SER A 40 -5.39 -18.67 8.41
N GLY A 41 -5.69 -18.08 7.24
CA GLY A 41 -4.76 -18.04 6.10
C GLY A 41 -3.64 -17.01 6.22
N ILE A 42 -3.68 -16.09 7.22
CA ILE A 42 -2.70 -15.01 7.34
C ILE A 42 -2.08 -14.88 8.74
N LYS A 43 -2.64 -15.57 9.73
CA LYS A 43 -2.15 -15.52 11.11
C LYS A 43 -0.72 -16.03 11.20
N GLY A 44 0.19 -15.22 11.76
CA GLY A 44 1.60 -15.56 11.89
C GLY A 44 2.39 -15.51 10.58
N GLN A 45 1.75 -15.13 9.48
CA GLN A 45 2.40 -14.89 8.19
C GLN A 45 3.01 -13.49 8.16
N TRP A 46 3.97 -13.26 7.29
CA TRP A 46 4.55 -11.93 7.04
C TRP A 46 4.01 -11.35 5.72
N GLU A 47 3.77 -10.04 5.69
CA GLU A 47 3.32 -9.29 4.51
C GLU A 47 2.11 -9.93 3.80
N SER A 48 1.22 -10.56 4.58
CA SER A 48 0.00 -11.17 4.08
C SER A 48 -1.22 -10.40 4.52
N PHE A 49 -2.32 -10.53 3.79
CA PHE A 49 -3.57 -9.87 4.11
C PHE A 49 -4.77 -10.68 3.63
N ASN A 50 -5.92 -10.41 4.24
CA ASN A 50 -7.19 -10.81 3.68
C ASN A 50 -8.12 -9.61 3.51
N ILE A 51 -9.01 -9.76 2.54
CA ILE A 51 -10.08 -8.82 2.25
C ILE A 51 -11.37 -9.65 2.28
N GLN A 52 -12.33 -9.26 3.11
CA GLN A 52 -13.59 -9.98 3.21
C GLN A 52 -14.78 -9.03 3.46
N THR A 53 -15.95 -9.44 3.02
CA THR A 53 -17.19 -8.71 3.26
C THR A 53 -17.90 -9.28 4.48
N ILE A 54 -18.37 -8.40 5.39
CA ILE A 54 -19.04 -8.76 6.64
C ILE A 54 -20.11 -7.74 6.96
N ASP A 55 -21.34 -8.21 7.12
CA ASP A 55 -22.48 -7.36 7.49
C ASP A 55 -22.62 -6.12 6.58
N GLY A 56 -22.29 -6.27 5.28
CA GLY A 56 -22.31 -5.18 4.28
C GLY A 56 -21.15 -4.21 4.39
N ASN A 57 -20.07 -4.57 5.08
CA ASN A 57 -18.81 -3.81 5.18
C ASN A 57 -17.68 -4.56 4.50
N LEU A 58 -16.67 -3.82 4.03
CA LEU A 58 -15.43 -4.39 3.52
C LEU A 58 -14.37 -4.35 4.62
N VAL A 59 -13.76 -5.48 4.93
CA VAL A 59 -12.72 -5.58 5.95
C VAL A 59 -11.40 -5.95 5.30
N VAL A 60 -10.36 -5.16 5.57
CA VAL A 60 -8.96 -5.42 5.19
C VAL A 60 -8.16 -5.70 6.46
N ALA A 61 -7.75 -6.93 6.65
CA ALA A 61 -6.93 -7.34 7.78
C ALA A 61 -5.54 -7.76 7.29
N GLY A 62 -4.51 -7.06 7.75
CA GLY A 62 -3.10 -7.42 7.48
C GLY A 62 -2.49 -8.20 8.63
N SER A 63 -1.63 -9.17 8.31
CA SER A 63 -0.86 -9.92 9.29
C SER A 63 0.16 -9.03 10.02
N ASP A 64 0.67 -8.03 9.32
CA ASP A 64 1.58 -7.00 9.79
C ASP A 64 1.27 -5.64 9.12
N LYS A 65 2.07 -4.62 9.43
CA LYS A 65 1.89 -3.26 8.89
C LYS A 65 1.94 -3.25 7.35
N ARG A 66 2.91 -3.97 6.75
CA ARG A 66 3.03 -4.02 5.28
C ARG A 66 1.89 -4.80 4.65
N GLY A 67 1.49 -5.94 5.23
CA GLY A 67 0.31 -6.68 4.77
C GLY A 67 -0.95 -5.81 4.74
N THR A 68 -1.15 -4.97 5.76
CA THR A 68 -2.26 -4.01 5.79
C THR A 68 -2.19 -3.01 4.64
N ILE A 69 -1.02 -2.42 4.42
CA ILE A 69 -0.78 -1.46 3.33
C ILE A 69 -0.99 -2.12 1.96
N TYR A 70 -0.47 -3.32 1.78
CA TYR A 70 -0.64 -4.07 0.53
C TYR A 70 -2.10 -4.42 0.26
N GLY A 71 -2.88 -4.73 1.29
CA GLY A 71 -4.31 -4.93 1.15
C GLY A 71 -5.07 -3.68 0.68
N ILE A 72 -4.69 -2.50 1.17
CA ILE A 72 -5.24 -1.22 0.70
C ILE A 72 -4.90 -0.99 -0.77
N TYR A 73 -3.64 -1.18 -1.16
CA TYR A 73 -3.23 -1.00 -2.56
C TYR A 73 -3.79 -2.07 -3.50
N ASP A 74 -4.03 -3.28 -3.01
CA ASP A 74 -4.72 -4.33 -3.77
C ASP A 74 -6.15 -3.90 -4.16
N ILE A 75 -6.87 -3.27 -3.24
CA ILE A 75 -8.19 -2.68 -3.55
C ILE A 75 -8.04 -1.56 -4.57
N SER A 76 -7.05 -0.67 -4.37
CA SER A 76 -6.78 0.45 -5.28
C SER A 76 -6.56 -0.04 -6.72
N GLU A 77 -5.78 -1.10 -6.90
CA GLU A 77 -5.52 -1.72 -8.21
C GLU A 77 -6.80 -2.33 -8.80
N LYS A 78 -7.55 -3.08 -8.00
CA LYS A 78 -8.80 -3.74 -8.44
C LYS A 78 -9.90 -2.76 -8.87
N ILE A 79 -9.92 -1.56 -8.31
CA ILE A 79 -10.85 -0.50 -8.72
C ILE A 79 -10.35 0.34 -9.90
N GLY A 80 -9.20 -0.02 -10.50
CA GLY A 80 -8.72 0.56 -11.74
C GLY A 80 -7.57 1.56 -11.63
N VAL A 81 -6.91 1.65 -10.47
CA VAL A 81 -5.71 2.48 -10.29
C VAL A 81 -4.47 1.61 -10.45
N SER A 82 -3.85 1.64 -11.63
CA SER A 82 -2.60 0.92 -11.89
C SER A 82 -1.50 1.34 -10.92
N PRO A 83 -0.62 0.44 -10.45
CA PRO A 83 0.60 0.82 -9.74
C PRO A 83 1.44 1.85 -10.50
N TRP A 84 1.39 1.82 -11.82
CA TRP A 84 2.15 2.66 -12.73
C TRP A 84 1.44 3.95 -13.17
N TYR A 85 0.30 4.30 -12.54
CA TYR A 85 -0.54 5.43 -12.95
C TYR A 85 0.22 6.75 -13.04
N TRP A 86 1.20 6.96 -12.16
CA TRP A 86 2.01 8.16 -12.13
C TRP A 86 3.30 8.04 -12.97
N TRP A 87 3.95 6.85 -12.94
CA TRP A 87 5.24 6.62 -13.58
C TRP A 87 5.15 6.41 -15.10
N ALA A 88 4.11 5.77 -15.56
CA ALA A 88 3.94 5.37 -16.95
C ALA A 88 2.68 5.97 -17.59
N ASP A 89 2.14 7.06 -17.00
CA ASP A 89 0.93 7.72 -17.47
C ASP A 89 -0.24 6.75 -17.71
N ALA A 90 -0.27 5.65 -16.95
CA ALA A 90 -1.32 4.64 -17.07
C ALA A 90 -2.67 5.26 -16.64
N PRO A 91 -3.67 5.33 -17.53
CA PRO A 91 -4.91 6.06 -17.25
C PRO A 91 -5.69 5.42 -16.11
N ILE A 92 -6.17 6.25 -15.18
CA ILE A 92 -7.07 5.81 -14.12
C ILE A 92 -8.47 5.62 -14.72
N LYS A 93 -9.00 4.41 -14.61
CA LYS A 93 -10.34 4.09 -15.05
C LYS A 93 -11.36 4.64 -14.08
N LYS A 94 -12.00 5.76 -14.45
CA LYS A 94 -13.04 6.37 -13.61
C LYS A 94 -14.33 5.57 -13.67
N SER A 95 -14.95 5.34 -12.52
CA SER A 95 -16.28 4.76 -12.39
C SER A 95 -17.10 5.55 -11.39
N ASN A 96 -18.39 5.75 -11.68
CA ASN A 96 -19.33 6.39 -10.75
C ASN A 96 -19.81 5.42 -9.67
N HIS A 97 -19.68 4.12 -9.91
CA HIS A 97 -20.11 3.06 -9.00
C HIS A 97 -19.04 1.99 -8.90
N LEU A 98 -18.76 1.56 -7.69
CA LEU A 98 -17.86 0.45 -7.38
C LEU A 98 -18.65 -0.61 -6.64
N PHE A 99 -18.54 -1.84 -7.07
CA PHE A 99 -19.20 -2.98 -6.46
C PHE A 99 -18.16 -3.94 -5.93
N VAL A 100 -18.39 -4.45 -4.73
CA VAL A 100 -17.57 -5.49 -4.12
C VAL A 100 -18.42 -6.76 -4.06
N LYS A 101 -17.92 -7.83 -4.64
CA LYS A 101 -18.56 -9.15 -4.52
C LYS A 101 -18.39 -9.68 -3.11
N ASP A 102 -19.45 -10.20 -2.53
CA ASP A 102 -19.36 -10.87 -1.24
C ASP A 102 -18.41 -12.07 -1.28
N GLY A 103 -17.60 -12.18 -0.23
CA GLY A 103 -16.66 -13.29 -0.12
C GLY A 103 -15.41 -12.93 0.68
N LYS A 104 -14.43 -13.83 0.57
CA LYS A 104 -13.12 -13.73 1.21
C LYS A 104 -12.02 -13.91 0.15
N TYR A 105 -11.07 -13.00 0.15
CA TYR A 105 -9.84 -13.06 -0.63
C TYR A 105 -8.64 -13.07 0.31
N VAL A 106 -7.70 -13.98 0.10
CA VAL A 106 -6.49 -14.13 0.91
C VAL A 106 -5.27 -14.01 0.02
N GLN A 107 -4.37 -13.11 0.40
CA GLN A 107 -3.03 -13.02 -0.15
C GLN A 107 -2.05 -13.58 0.87
N ASN A 108 -1.45 -14.70 0.57
CA ASN A 108 -0.43 -15.32 1.40
C ASN A 108 0.90 -14.54 1.35
N SER A 109 1.82 -14.87 2.27
CA SER A 109 3.18 -14.34 2.25
C SER A 109 3.84 -14.55 0.90
N PRO A 110 4.58 -13.56 0.40
CA PRO A 110 5.37 -13.71 -0.81
C PRO A 110 6.41 -14.83 -0.66
N LYS A 111 6.69 -15.55 -1.73
CA LYS A 111 7.73 -16.61 -1.72
C LYS A 111 9.15 -16.04 -1.66
N VAL A 112 9.35 -14.83 -2.17
CA VAL A 112 10.63 -14.12 -2.16
C VAL A 112 10.59 -13.03 -1.10
N LYS A 113 11.54 -13.08 -0.15
CA LYS A 113 11.56 -12.17 1.01
C LYS A 113 11.82 -10.72 0.60
N TYR A 114 12.84 -10.46 -0.20
CA TYR A 114 13.20 -9.11 -0.64
C TYR A 114 12.78 -8.90 -2.08
N ARG A 115 11.97 -7.87 -2.30
CA ARG A 115 11.40 -7.50 -3.60
C ARG A 115 11.51 -6.00 -3.73
N GLY A 116 12.16 -5.53 -4.77
CA GLY A 116 12.41 -4.10 -4.86
C GLY A 116 12.96 -3.64 -6.20
N ILE A 117 13.39 -2.41 -6.22
CA ILE A 117 13.93 -1.72 -7.38
C ILE A 117 15.33 -1.22 -7.05
N PHE A 118 16.24 -1.34 -7.99
CA PHE A 118 17.51 -0.64 -8.02
C PHE A 118 17.35 0.63 -8.85
N ILE A 119 17.83 1.77 -8.34
CA ILE A 119 17.86 3.03 -9.07
C ILE A 119 19.23 3.19 -9.71
N ASN A 120 19.25 3.13 -11.04
CA ASN A 120 20.39 3.52 -11.81
C ASN A 120 20.27 5.02 -12.12
N ASP A 121 21.08 5.84 -11.45
CA ASP A 121 21.04 7.30 -11.49
C ASP A 121 21.98 7.94 -12.51
N GLU A 122 22.35 7.19 -13.55
CA GLU A 122 23.21 7.71 -14.60
C GLU A 122 22.60 8.90 -15.35
N SER A 123 23.47 9.86 -15.65
CA SER A 123 23.14 11.00 -16.49
C SER A 123 23.32 10.64 -17.99
N PRO A 124 22.52 11.22 -18.91
CA PRO A 124 21.48 12.22 -18.68
C PRO A 124 20.09 11.64 -18.38
N SER A 125 19.90 10.33 -18.36
CA SER A 125 18.60 9.71 -18.29
C SER A 125 17.87 10.00 -16.97
N PHE A 126 18.06 9.18 -15.94
CA PHE A 126 17.28 9.32 -14.70
C PHE A 126 17.61 10.61 -13.95
N THR A 127 18.90 10.93 -13.79
CA THR A 127 19.33 12.16 -13.11
C THR A 127 18.83 13.41 -13.85
N GLY A 128 18.93 13.45 -15.19
CA GLY A 128 18.43 14.57 -15.98
C GLY A 128 16.91 14.74 -15.85
N TRP A 129 16.16 13.64 -15.87
CA TRP A 129 14.73 13.66 -15.66
C TRP A 129 14.36 14.15 -14.26
N CYS A 130 15.04 13.66 -13.21
CA CYS A 130 14.83 14.10 -11.83
C CYS A 130 15.14 15.60 -11.67
N THR A 131 16.24 16.07 -12.25
CA THR A 131 16.65 17.49 -12.20
C THR A 131 15.58 18.38 -12.84
N ALA A 132 15.09 18.01 -14.01
CA ALA A 132 14.06 18.77 -14.71
C ALA A 132 12.72 18.82 -13.95
N ARG A 133 12.37 17.74 -13.23
CA ARG A 133 11.04 17.59 -12.61
C ARG A 133 11.03 17.96 -11.12
N PHE A 134 12.09 17.70 -10.39
CA PHE A 134 12.18 17.85 -8.94
C PHE A 134 13.34 18.73 -8.47
N GLY A 135 14.22 19.15 -9.37
CA GLY A 135 15.45 19.86 -9.02
C GLY A 135 16.62 18.95 -8.66
N GLY A 136 16.43 17.63 -8.73
CA GLY A 136 17.44 16.61 -8.41
C GLY A 136 16.84 15.29 -8.00
N VAL A 137 17.69 14.32 -7.66
CA VAL A 137 17.30 13.04 -7.07
C VAL A 137 17.14 13.25 -5.55
N ASN A 138 15.94 13.56 -5.11
CA ASN A 138 15.64 14.01 -3.75
C ASN A 138 14.33 13.41 -3.21
N SER A 139 13.95 13.77 -1.97
CA SER A 139 12.74 13.30 -1.29
C SER A 139 11.47 13.44 -2.12
N LYS A 140 11.32 14.51 -2.89
CA LYS A 140 10.14 14.73 -3.74
C LYS A 140 9.96 13.63 -4.78
N MET A 141 11.07 13.13 -5.33
CA MET A 141 11.06 11.98 -6.23
C MET A 141 10.83 10.68 -5.45
N TYR A 142 11.55 10.49 -4.33
CA TYR A 142 11.46 9.25 -3.55
C TYR A 142 10.07 8.97 -2.99
N VAL A 143 9.26 9.98 -2.64
CA VAL A 143 7.86 9.81 -2.24
C VAL A 143 7.07 9.02 -3.29
N HIS A 144 7.22 9.35 -4.57
CA HIS A 144 6.56 8.64 -5.66
C HIS A 144 7.09 7.21 -5.85
N LEU A 145 8.40 7.04 -5.65
CA LEU A 145 9.05 5.74 -5.74
C LEU A 145 8.61 4.81 -4.59
N PHE A 146 8.53 5.31 -3.37
CA PHE A 146 8.04 4.54 -2.22
C PHE A 146 6.58 4.13 -2.41
N GLU A 147 5.75 5.04 -2.94
CA GLU A 147 4.37 4.69 -3.28
C GLU A 147 4.32 3.56 -4.32
N LEU A 148 5.13 3.64 -5.38
CA LEU A 148 5.22 2.58 -6.40
C LEU A 148 5.62 1.24 -5.78
N LEU A 149 6.65 1.22 -4.94
CA LEU A 149 7.10 0.01 -4.24
C LEU A 149 5.97 -0.62 -3.43
N LEU A 150 5.24 0.18 -2.64
CA LEU A 150 4.12 -0.31 -1.84
C LEU A 150 2.97 -0.83 -2.71
N ARG A 151 2.66 -0.17 -3.82
CA ARG A 151 1.66 -0.63 -4.79
C ARG A 151 2.04 -1.95 -5.46
N LEU A 152 3.33 -2.15 -5.73
CA LEU A 152 3.89 -3.39 -6.27
C LEU A 152 4.11 -4.48 -5.21
N LYS A 153 3.71 -4.23 -3.95
CA LYS A 153 3.94 -5.13 -2.80
C LYS A 153 5.42 -5.44 -2.61
N ALA A 154 6.26 -4.44 -2.86
CA ALA A 154 7.71 -4.51 -2.68
C ALA A 154 8.13 -3.95 -1.31
N ASN A 155 9.30 -4.33 -0.83
CA ASN A 155 9.80 -4.01 0.51
C ASN A 155 11.29 -3.65 0.53
N TYR A 156 11.90 -3.47 -0.62
CA TYR A 156 13.32 -3.21 -0.77
C TYR A 156 13.57 -2.10 -1.79
N LEU A 157 14.53 -1.24 -1.50
CA LEU A 157 15.02 -0.24 -2.42
C LEU A 157 16.54 -0.26 -2.37
N TRP A 158 17.17 -0.24 -3.55
CA TRP A 158 18.55 0.16 -3.70
C TRP A 158 18.55 1.57 -4.30
N PRO A 159 18.83 2.60 -3.50
CA PRO A 159 18.69 3.98 -3.93
C PRO A 159 19.79 4.37 -4.93
N ALA A 160 19.63 5.55 -5.52
CA ALA A 160 20.66 6.21 -6.30
C ALA A 160 21.95 6.38 -5.49
N MET A 161 23.11 6.08 -6.08
CA MET A 161 24.38 6.04 -5.35
C MET A 161 25.62 6.50 -6.13
N TRP A 162 25.49 6.83 -7.42
CA TRP A 162 26.65 7.22 -8.22
C TRP A 162 27.10 8.66 -7.94
N SER A 163 26.17 9.59 -8.05
CA SER A 163 26.39 11.01 -7.79
C SER A 163 25.45 11.55 -6.71
N ASN A 164 24.77 10.67 -6.01
CA ASN A 164 23.76 11.00 -5.02
C ASN A 164 24.00 10.18 -3.74
N ALA A 165 23.74 10.79 -2.59
CA ALA A 165 23.80 10.15 -1.28
C ALA A 165 22.42 10.22 -0.63
N PHE A 166 21.67 9.15 -0.72
CA PHE A 166 20.25 9.05 -0.34
C PHE A 166 19.89 9.67 1.01
N ASN A 167 20.77 9.50 2.00
CA ASN A 167 20.58 9.96 3.38
C ASN A 167 21.26 11.31 3.68
N GLU A 168 21.88 11.96 2.70
CA GLU A 168 22.68 13.17 2.90
C GLU A 168 22.25 14.31 1.97
N ASP A 169 21.78 14.00 0.77
CA ASP A 169 21.49 14.99 -0.27
C ASP A 169 20.23 15.81 0.00
N ASP A 170 19.34 15.34 0.85
CA ASP A 170 18.13 16.06 1.23
C ASP A 170 17.91 16.03 2.75
N PRO A 171 18.39 17.06 3.48
CA PRO A 171 18.23 17.14 4.94
C PRO A 171 16.79 17.31 5.41
N MET A 172 15.85 17.55 4.49
CA MET A 172 14.42 17.64 4.80
C MET A 172 13.72 16.27 4.76
N ASP A 173 14.47 15.21 4.48
CA ASP A 173 13.94 13.85 4.46
C ASP A 173 14.29 13.14 5.78
N PRO A 174 13.48 13.29 6.84
CA PRO A 174 13.70 12.53 8.05
C PRO A 174 13.36 11.06 7.74
N ILE A 175 14.36 10.23 7.75
CA ILE A 175 14.18 8.78 7.75
C ILE A 175 13.51 8.33 9.05
#